data_c66773f879731eeff5ca2123b2e1c97b
#
_entry.id   c66773f879731eeff5ca2123b2e1c97b
#
_cell.length_a   1.000
_cell.length_b   1.000
_cell.length_c   1.000
_cell.angle_alpha   90.00
_cell.angle_beta   90.00
_cell.angle_gamma   90.00
#
_symmetry.space_group_name_H-M   'P 1'
#
loop_
_entity.id
_entity.type
_entity.pdbx_description
1 polymer ?
#
loop_
_entity_poly.entity_id
_entity_poly.type
_entity_poly.pdbx_seq_one_letter_code
_entity_poly.pdbx_strand_id
1 'polypeptide(L)'
;MFVAYSGGGSKTSIERLGLSSDLVDLLQNNWGIKELYPPQQRALPAALSGKNIMLTIPTASGKSLVAHLTIAHRLRNDLKGQKALYVVPLKALATEKYNELKEIADVVGLKVGLAIGDRSGENNSVENSD
;
A
#
# COMPACT_ATOMS: atom_id res chain seq x y z
N MET A 1 3.80 -36.50 -17.31
CA MET A 1 3.90 -35.50 -18.38
C MET A 1 4.79 -34.36 -17.90
N PHE A 2 5.70 -33.98 -18.71
CA PHE A 2 6.59 -32.87 -18.41
C PHE A 2 6.17 -31.63 -19.21
N VAL A 3 6.00 -30.53 -18.53
CA VAL A 3 5.71 -29.25 -19.18
C VAL A 3 6.84 -28.29 -18.87
N ALA A 4 7.53 -27.85 -19.88
CA ALA A 4 8.58 -26.85 -19.75
C ALA A 4 7.98 -25.46 -19.99
N TYR A 5 8.23 -24.56 -19.06
CA TYR A 5 7.87 -23.18 -19.20
C TYR A 5 9.10 -22.37 -19.58
N SER A 6 8.97 -21.55 -20.60
CA SER A 6 9.96 -20.51 -20.83
C SER A 6 9.91 -19.53 -19.67
N GLY A 7 11.10 -19.11 -19.19
CA GLY A 7 11.24 -18.28 -17.97
C GLY A 7 10.60 -16.92 -18.05
N GLY A 8 9.46 -16.72 -18.41
CA GLY A 8 8.69 -15.48 -18.43
C GLY A 8 7.19 -15.75 -18.49
N GLY A 9 6.82 -17.04 -18.39
CA GLY A 9 5.46 -17.48 -18.68
C GLY A 9 4.40 -17.13 -17.66
N SER A 10 4.71 -17.01 -16.37
CA SER A 10 3.69 -16.67 -15.38
C SER A 10 4.09 -15.47 -14.55
N LYS A 11 3.22 -14.46 -14.53
CA LYS A 11 3.36 -13.31 -13.67
C LYS A 11 3.04 -13.71 -12.22
N THR A 12 3.79 -13.13 -11.28
CA THR A 12 3.50 -13.26 -9.85
C THR A 12 2.18 -12.58 -9.50
N SER A 13 1.65 -12.87 -8.31
CA SER A 13 0.44 -12.20 -7.82
C SER A 13 0.60 -10.68 -7.74
N ILE A 14 1.80 -10.19 -7.46
CA ILE A 14 2.12 -8.75 -7.42
C ILE A 14 2.11 -8.16 -8.83
N GLU A 15 2.76 -8.82 -9.78
CA GLU A 15 2.86 -8.33 -11.15
C GLU A 15 1.52 -8.25 -11.87
N ARG A 16 0.56 -9.09 -11.48
CA ARG A 16 -0.79 -9.08 -12.04
C ARG A 16 -1.65 -7.89 -11.61
N LEU A 17 -1.24 -7.15 -10.58
CA LEU A 17 -2.03 -6.03 -10.04
C LEU A 17 -1.98 -4.77 -10.92
N GLY A 18 -1.04 -4.66 -11.83
CA GLY A 18 -0.86 -3.45 -12.63
C GLY A 18 -0.25 -2.28 -11.86
N LEU A 19 0.48 -2.57 -10.80
CA LEU A 19 1.23 -1.54 -10.06
C LEU A 19 2.40 -1.03 -10.88
N SER A 20 2.87 0.18 -10.56
CA SER A 20 4.07 0.72 -11.19
C SER A 20 5.30 -0.15 -10.91
N SER A 21 6.27 -0.14 -11.82
CA SER A 21 7.46 -0.98 -11.71
C SER A 21 8.27 -0.68 -10.45
N ASP A 22 8.32 0.56 -10.00
CA ASP A 22 8.99 0.97 -8.77
C ASP A 22 8.33 0.39 -7.51
N LEU A 23 6.99 0.31 -7.47
CA LEU A 23 6.28 -0.36 -6.39
C LEU A 23 6.51 -1.87 -6.40
N VAL A 24 6.48 -2.49 -7.57
CA VAL A 24 6.76 -3.92 -7.70
C VAL A 24 8.18 -4.22 -7.21
N ASP A 25 9.14 -3.41 -7.60
CA ASP A 25 10.54 -3.55 -7.17
C ASP A 25 10.69 -3.41 -5.65
N LEU A 26 10.04 -2.42 -5.04
CA LEU A 26 10.04 -2.24 -3.59
C LEU A 26 9.50 -3.49 -2.87
N LEU A 27 8.37 -4.00 -3.33
CA LEU A 27 7.74 -5.17 -2.70
C LEU A 27 8.59 -6.43 -2.85
N GLN A 28 9.09 -6.70 -4.04
CA GLN A 28 9.79 -7.95 -4.34
C GLN A 28 11.24 -7.93 -3.89
N ASN A 29 11.97 -6.86 -4.16
CA ASN A 29 13.41 -6.81 -3.94
C ASN A 29 13.81 -6.19 -2.60
N ASN A 30 13.11 -5.15 -2.15
CA ASN A 30 13.44 -4.50 -0.88
C ASN A 30 12.73 -5.17 0.31
N TRP A 31 11.45 -5.48 0.16
CA TRP A 31 10.67 -6.10 1.23
C TRP A 31 10.64 -7.63 1.16
N GLY A 32 11.10 -8.22 0.07
CA GLY A 32 11.19 -9.67 -0.08
C GLY A 32 9.84 -10.38 -0.20
N ILE A 33 8.79 -9.67 -0.59
CA ILE A 33 7.46 -10.24 -0.78
C ILE A 33 7.42 -10.91 -2.15
N LYS A 34 7.43 -12.24 -2.17
CA LYS A 34 7.38 -13.00 -3.43
C LYS A 34 5.96 -13.18 -3.93
N GLU A 35 5.04 -13.48 -3.03
CA GLU A 35 3.63 -13.70 -3.32
C GLU A 35 2.76 -13.05 -2.26
N LEU A 36 1.61 -12.57 -2.68
CA LEU A 36 0.60 -12.03 -1.76
C LEU A 36 -0.17 -13.16 -1.09
N TYR A 37 -0.61 -12.93 0.14
CA TYR A 37 -1.53 -13.84 0.81
C TYR A 37 -2.89 -13.86 0.08
N PRO A 38 -3.63 -14.98 0.10
CA PRO A 38 -4.92 -15.06 -0.59
C PRO A 38 -5.91 -13.93 -0.28
N PRO A 39 -6.08 -13.45 0.97
CA PRO A 39 -6.93 -12.31 1.23
C PRO A 39 -6.49 -11.02 0.53
N GLN A 40 -5.18 -10.78 0.45
CA GLN A 40 -4.64 -9.63 -0.27
C GLN A 40 -4.91 -9.73 -1.76
N GLN A 41 -4.72 -10.92 -2.34
CA GLN A 41 -4.98 -11.17 -3.75
C GLN A 41 -6.45 -10.94 -4.11
N ARG A 42 -7.37 -11.26 -3.21
CA ARG A 42 -8.81 -11.05 -3.44
C ARG A 42 -9.23 -9.60 -3.25
N ALA A 43 -8.66 -8.91 -2.29
CA ALA A 43 -9.06 -7.53 -1.96
C ALA A 43 -8.48 -6.48 -2.91
N LEU A 44 -7.23 -6.64 -3.32
CA LEU A 44 -6.50 -5.61 -4.07
C LEU A 44 -7.12 -5.23 -5.41
N PRO A 45 -7.58 -6.14 -6.26
CA PRO A 45 -8.17 -5.73 -7.54
C PRO A 45 -9.36 -4.79 -7.37
N ALA A 46 -10.25 -5.06 -6.43
CA ALA A 46 -11.38 -4.19 -6.14
C ALA A 46 -10.95 -2.86 -5.53
N ALA A 47 -10.03 -2.88 -4.57
CA ALA A 47 -9.51 -1.68 -3.93
C ALA A 47 -8.80 -0.76 -4.93
N LEU A 48 -7.93 -1.30 -5.76
CA LEU A 48 -7.19 -0.54 -6.76
C LEU A 48 -8.10 0.06 -7.84
N SER A 49 -9.24 -0.59 -8.12
CA SER A 49 -10.24 -0.08 -9.07
C SER A 49 -11.16 0.98 -8.48
N GLY A 50 -11.02 1.29 -7.20
CA GLY A 50 -11.79 2.34 -6.53
C GLY A 50 -13.05 1.90 -5.83
N LYS A 51 -13.27 0.61 -5.69
CA LYS A 51 -14.42 0.09 -4.95
C LYS A 51 -14.21 0.21 -3.45
N ASN A 52 -15.28 0.47 -2.72
CA ASN A 52 -15.27 0.38 -1.26
C ASN A 52 -15.16 -1.09 -0.86
N ILE A 53 -14.26 -1.39 0.07
CA ILE A 53 -14.08 -2.75 0.56
C ILE A 53 -14.09 -2.78 2.08
N MET A 54 -14.58 -3.88 2.63
CA MET A 54 -14.40 -4.23 4.03
C MET A 54 -13.58 -5.51 4.09
N LEU A 55 -12.43 -5.45 4.76
CA LEU A 55 -11.50 -6.56 4.86
C LEU A 55 -11.38 -7.00 6.31
N THR A 56 -11.95 -8.15 6.62
CA THR A 56 -11.95 -8.73 7.97
C THR A 56 -11.10 -9.98 7.98
N ILE A 57 -9.86 -9.84 8.41
CA ILE A 57 -8.90 -10.95 8.52
C ILE A 57 -8.07 -10.77 9.80
N PRO A 58 -7.45 -11.84 10.31
CA PRO A 58 -6.57 -11.73 11.49
C PRO A 58 -5.44 -10.72 11.30
N THR A 59 -4.99 -10.10 12.39
CA THR A 59 -4.02 -8.99 12.37
C THR A 59 -2.71 -9.31 11.67
N ALA A 60 -2.24 -10.55 11.74
CA ALA A 60 -0.98 -10.97 11.11
C ALA A 60 -1.08 -11.26 9.60
N SER A 61 -2.21 -10.95 8.97
CA SER A 61 -2.48 -11.37 7.58
C SER A 61 -2.26 -10.27 6.53
N GLY A 62 -1.56 -9.18 6.89
CA GLY A 62 -1.13 -8.17 5.93
C GLY A 62 -2.21 -7.21 5.43
N LYS A 63 -3.22 -6.88 6.25
CA LYS A 63 -4.28 -5.91 5.90
C LYS A 63 -3.72 -4.54 5.51
N SER A 64 -2.71 -4.08 6.24
CA SER A 64 -2.09 -2.78 6.04
C SER A 64 -1.51 -2.62 4.63
N LEU A 65 -0.96 -3.68 4.08
CA LEU A 65 -0.39 -3.64 2.73
C LEU A 65 -1.46 -3.33 1.69
N VAL A 66 -2.66 -3.90 1.84
CA VAL A 66 -3.79 -3.59 0.95
C VAL A 66 -4.12 -2.10 0.97
N ALA A 67 -4.19 -1.51 2.16
CA ALA A 67 -4.46 -0.08 2.30
C ALA A 67 -3.33 0.78 1.72
N HIS A 68 -2.08 0.47 2.04
CA HIS A 68 -0.92 1.23 1.59
C HIS A 68 -0.77 1.22 0.07
N LEU A 69 -0.92 0.07 -0.56
CA LEU A 69 -0.84 -0.06 -2.02
C LEU A 69 -2.00 0.65 -2.71
N THR A 70 -3.19 0.57 -2.14
CA THR A 70 -4.36 1.26 -2.67
C THR A 70 -4.16 2.77 -2.65
N ILE A 71 -3.70 3.32 -1.53
CA ILE A 71 -3.40 4.75 -1.40
C ILE A 71 -2.37 5.17 -2.44
N ALA A 72 -1.23 4.49 -2.49
CA ALA A 72 -0.14 4.84 -3.40
C ALA A 72 -0.56 4.77 -4.86
N HIS A 73 -1.22 3.70 -5.26
CA HIS A 73 -1.66 3.49 -6.63
C HIS A 73 -2.70 4.53 -7.06
N ARG A 74 -3.72 4.75 -6.23
CA ARG A 74 -4.82 5.64 -6.61
C ARG A 74 -4.43 7.11 -6.60
N LEU A 75 -3.66 7.56 -5.61
CA LEU A 75 -3.18 8.95 -5.59
C LEU A 75 -2.23 9.26 -6.74
N ARG A 76 -1.53 8.26 -7.23
CA ARG A 76 -0.62 8.44 -8.37
C ARG A 76 -1.35 8.39 -9.72
N ASN A 77 -2.47 7.71 -9.81
CA ASN A 77 -3.19 7.49 -11.08
C ASN A 77 -4.50 8.30 -11.16
N ASP A 78 -5.59 7.73 -10.67
CA ASP A 78 -6.93 8.31 -10.87
C ASP A 78 -7.31 9.41 -9.87
N LEU A 79 -6.61 9.52 -8.76
CA LEU A 79 -6.88 10.51 -7.72
C LEU A 79 -5.73 11.52 -7.54
N LYS A 80 -5.05 11.87 -8.60
CA LYS A 80 -3.98 12.88 -8.56
C LYS A 80 -4.47 14.20 -7.97
N GLY A 81 -3.68 14.76 -7.05
CA GLY A 81 -4.04 16.00 -6.36
C GLY A 81 -5.00 15.83 -5.19
N GLN A 82 -5.51 14.63 -4.97
CA GLN A 82 -6.34 14.31 -3.81
C GLN A 82 -5.50 13.90 -2.61
N LYS A 83 -6.14 13.75 -1.47
CA LYS A 83 -5.52 13.28 -0.23
C LYS A 83 -6.19 12.01 0.24
N ALA A 84 -5.42 11.13 0.87
CA ALA A 84 -5.93 9.95 1.54
C ALA A 84 -5.76 10.13 3.05
N LEU A 85 -6.75 9.70 3.81
CA LEU A 85 -6.71 9.68 5.26
C LEU A 85 -6.63 8.24 5.76
N TYR A 86 -5.57 7.96 6.51
CA TYR A 86 -5.36 6.64 7.12
C TYR A 86 -5.54 6.77 8.63
N VAL A 87 -6.60 6.17 9.14
CA VAL A 87 -6.98 6.28 10.56
C VAL A 87 -6.60 5.03 11.32
N VAL A 88 -5.92 5.20 12.44
CA VAL A 88 -5.54 4.10 13.35
C VAL A 88 -5.91 4.45 14.78
N PRO A 89 -6.32 3.47 15.61
CA PRO A 89 -6.84 3.75 16.94
C PRO A 89 -5.79 4.03 18.02
N LEU A 90 -4.52 3.66 17.79
CA LEU A 90 -3.45 3.77 18.79
C LEU A 90 -2.25 4.53 18.24
N LYS A 91 -1.66 5.39 19.08
CA LYS A 91 -0.46 6.19 18.73
C LYS A 91 0.71 5.33 18.24
N ALA A 92 1.00 4.22 18.93
CA ALA A 92 2.10 3.33 18.56
C ALA A 92 1.90 2.77 17.14
N LEU A 93 0.66 2.42 16.79
CA LEU A 93 0.30 1.97 15.44
C LEU A 93 0.43 3.10 14.41
N ALA A 94 0.09 4.34 14.79
CA ALA A 94 0.19 5.48 13.90
C ALA A 94 1.63 5.70 13.44
N THR A 95 2.59 5.65 14.35
CA THR A 95 4.02 5.80 14.03
C THR A 95 4.53 4.65 13.15
N GLU A 96 4.16 3.43 13.50
CA GLU A 96 4.53 2.25 12.71
C GLU A 96 4.00 2.34 11.28
N LYS A 97 2.71 2.65 11.14
CA LYS A 97 2.07 2.76 9.81
C LYS A 97 2.57 3.96 9.03
N TYR A 98 2.91 5.04 9.70
CA TYR A 98 3.56 6.18 9.06
C TYR A 98 4.87 5.78 8.41
N ASN A 99 5.73 5.06 9.13
CA ASN A 99 7.03 4.63 8.59
C ASN A 99 6.87 3.67 7.40
N GLU A 100 5.95 2.72 7.49
CA GLU A 100 5.66 1.79 6.39
C GLU A 100 5.13 2.53 5.16
N LEU A 101 4.14 3.40 5.36
CA LEU A 101 3.53 4.16 4.27
C LEU A 101 4.51 5.16 3.65
N LYS A 102 5.37 5.76 4.46
CA LYS A 102 6.39 6.69 3.98
C LYS A 102 7.36 6.03 3.02
N GLU A 103 7.77 4.81 3.30
CA GLU A 103 8.67 4.06 2.42
C GLU A 103 8.04 3.83 1.03
N ILE A 104 6.76 3.47 1.02
CA ILE A 104 5.99 3.33 -0.23
C ILE A 104 5.81 4.69 -0.91
N ALA A 105 5.45 5.70 -0.16
CA ALA A 105 5.19 7.04 -0.67
C ALA A 105 6.44 7.66 -1.31
N ASP A 106 7.60 7.47 -0.69
CA ASP A 106 8.88 7.97 -1.22
C ASP A 106 9.19 7.38 -2.60
N VAL A 107 8.85 6.11 -2.82
CA VAL A 107 9.05 5.44 -4.11
C VAL A 107 8.15 6.05 -5.20
N VAL A 108 6.92 6.40 -4.86
CA VAL A 108 5.95 6.94 -5.84
C VAL A 108 5.87 8.46 -5.87
N GLY A 109 6.68 9.15 -5.08
CA GLY A 109 6.72 10.61 -5.06
C GLY A 109 5.59 11.28 -4.30
N LEU A 110 4.99 10.59 -3.32
CA LEU A 110 3.95 11.15 -2.47
C LEU A 110 4.54 11.62 -1.13
N LYS A 111 3.84 12.55 -0.50
CA LYS A 111 4.18 13.03 0.84
C LYS A 111 3.24 12.44 1.87
N VAL A 112 3.79 12.14 3.04
CA VAL A 112 3.03 11.59 4.16
C VAL A 112 3.19 12.51 5.36
N GLY A 113 2.09 12.85 5.99
CA GLY A 113 2.06 13.58 7.26
C GLY A 113 1.47 12.73 8.37
N LEU A 114 1.90 12.97 9.60
CA LEU A 114 1.42 12.29 10.78
C LEU A 114 0.71 13.28 11.70
N ALA A 115 -0.53 12.98 12.09
CA ALA A 115 -1.28 13.75 13.08
C ALA A 115 -1.61 12.86 14.28
N ILE A 116 -1.17 13.28 15.45
CA ILE A 116 -1.45 12.61 16.74
C ILE A 116 -2.09 13.64 17.67
N GLY A 117 -3.24 13.29 18.27
CA GLY A 117 -4.09 14.22 19.01
C GLY A 117 -3.48 14.94 20.21
N ASP A 118 -2.39 14.43 20.78
CA ASP A 118 -1.74 15.03 21.96
C ASP A 118 -0.62 16.03 21.62
N ARG A 119 -0.35 16.25 20.35
CA ARG A 119 0.74 17.13 19.92
C ARG A 119 0.19 18.31 19.15
N SER A 120 -0.08 19.37 19.86
CA SER A 120 -0.62 20.60 19.29
C SER A 120 0.32 21.34 18.34
N GLY A 121 1.57 20.89 18.20
CA GLY A 121 2.57 21.51 17.30
C GLY A 121 2.80 20.84 15.96
N GLU A 122 2.29 19.62 15.76
CA GLU A 122 2.59 18.82 14.55
C GLU A 122 1.46 18.81 13.53
N ASN A 123 0.35 19.51 13.79
CA ASN A 123 -0.77 19.55 12.86
C ASN A 123 -0.45 20.19 11.51
N ASN A 124 0.62 20.99 11.46
CA ASN A 124 1.03 21.63 10.21
C ASN A 124 1.60 20.64 9.16
N SER A 125 2.04 19.46 9.59
CA SER A 125 2.59 18.49 8.64
C SER A 125 1.51 17.83 7.76
N VAL A 126 0.28 17.80 8.23
CA VAL A 126 -0.85 17.19 7.49
C VAL A 126 -1.36 18.12 6.40
N GLU A 127 -1.34 19.43 6.63
CA GLU A 127 -1.78 20.43 5.65
C GLU A 127 -0.86 20.48 4.42
N ASN A 128 0.42 20.15 4.60
CA ASN A 128 1.42 20.16 3.54
C ASN A 128 1.64 18.79 2.88
N SER A 129 0.84 17.80 3.22
CA SER A 129 0.93 16.45 2.65
C SER A 129 0.00 16.32 1.43
N ASP A 130 0.50 15.62 0.44
CA ASP A 130 -0.26 15.32 -0.77
C ASP A 130 -1.09 14.05 -0.60
#